data_0ec26c1c50c29be4e5db1faca52e7464
#
_entry.id   0ec26c1c50c29be4e5db1faca52e7464
#
_cell.length_a   1.000
_cell.length_b   1.000
_cell.length_c   1.000
_cell.angle_alpha   90.00
_cell.angle_beta   90.00
_cell.angle_gamma   90.00
#
_symmetry.space_group_name_H-M   'P 1'
#
loop_
_entity.id
_entity.type
_entity.pdbx_description
1 polymer ?
#
loop_
_entity_poly.entity_id
_entity_poly.type
_entity_poly.pdbx_seq_one_letter_code
_entity_poly.pdbx_strand_id
1 'polypeptide(L)'
;QMSAQVDYPTSPDGLDEVLYRRTSVDCARVDGITTVAGTSERGEKGVAQRATCRLGSGESATIDLGFSRDPAPVSWDGGMVRGTIAPGGRIVASEPVAGLEPLASPDPRDLPNNHLAYAGQWFFFALTGLVIYVLALRRKATRARAD
;
A
#
# COMPACT_ATOMS: atom_id res chain seq x y z
N GLN A 1 -16.84 13.20 7.21
CA GLN A 1 -17.83 12.82 6.21
C GLN A 1 -17.38 11.60 5.42
N MET A 2 -18.26 10.65 5.27
CA MET A 2 -17.95 9.43 4.58
C MET A 2 -17.93 9.65 3.07
N SER A 3 -16.94 9.04 2.41
CA SER A 3 -16.92 8.99 0.96
C SER A 3 -18.13 8.21 0.45
N ALA A 4 -18.69 8.66 -0.64
CA ALA A 4 -19.74 7.90 -1.29
C ALA A 4 -19.15 6.57 -1.79
N GLN A 5 -19.93 5.51 -1.66
CA GLN A 5 -19.54 4.23 -2.21
C GLN A 5 -19.58 4.31 -3.73
N VAL A 6 -18.57 3.77 -4.39
CA VAL A 6 -18.48 3.76 -5.84
C VAL A 6 -18.42 2.33 -6.35
N ASP A 7 -18.81 2.13 -7.60
CA ASP A 7 -18.65 0.84 -8.25
C ASP A 7 -17.18 0.58 -8.55
N TYR A 8 -16.78 -0.68 -8.45
CA TYR A 8 -15.40 -1.03 -8.78
C TYR A 8 -15.15 -0.83 -10.27
N PRO A 9 -14.17 0.00 -10.65
CA PRO A 9 -13.90 0.27 -12.05
C PRO A 9 -13.29 -0.94 -12.75
N THR A 10 -13.64 -1.11 -14.03
CA THR A 10 -13.12 -2.20 -14.85
C THR A 10 -11.97 -1.78 -15.75
N SER A 11 -11.63 -0.49 -15.77
CA SER A 11 -10.51 0.03 -16.55
C SER A 11 -9.43 0.62 -15.67
N PRO A 12 -8.15 0.53 -16.07
CA PRO A 12 -7.06 1.12 -15.27
C PRO A 12 -7.19 2.64 -15.08
N ASP A 13 -7.74 3.34 -16.06
CA ASP A 13 -7.91 4.79 -15.97
C ASP A 13 -8.89 5.19 -14.87
N GLY A 14 -9.91 4.38 -14.63
CA GLY A 14 -10.88 4.63 -13.58
C GLY A 14 -10.35 4.37 -12.19
N LEU A 15 -9.33 3.53 -12.04
CA LEU A 15 -8.80 3.18 -10.72
C LEU A 15 -8.15 4.37 -10.02
N ASP A 16 -7.42 5.20 -10.75
CA ASP A 16 -6.74 6.35 -10.15
C ASP A 16 -7.74 7.34 -9.55
N GLU A 17 -8.92 7.46 -10.14
CA GLU A 17 -9.95 8.39 -9.67
C GLU A 17 -10.66 7.90 -8.42
N VAL A 18 -10.65 6.58 -8.16
CA VAL A 18 -11.42 5.97 -7.06
C VAL A 18 -10.54 5.38 -5.97
N LEU A 19 -9.21 5.60 -6.02
CA LEU A 19 -8.31 5.13 -4.97
C LEU A 19 -8.74 5.64 -3.60
N TYR A 20 -8.62 4.79 -2.59
CA TYR A 20 -8.99 5.05 -1.19
C TYR A 20 -10.48 5.28 -0.97
N ARG A 21 -11.30 5.05 -1.98
CA ARG A 21 -12.75 5.12 -1.83
C ARG A 21 -13.31 3.76 -1.48
N ARG A 22 -14.46 3.79 -0.84
CA ARG A 22 -15.18 2.56 -0.51
C ARG A 22 -15.87 2.01 -1.74
N THR A 23 -15.87 0.69 -1.85
CA THR A 23 -16.58 -0.01 -2.90
C THR A 23 -17.12 -1.32 -2.36
N SER A 24 -18.03 -1.93 -3.09
CA SER A 24 -18.42 -3.31 -2.85
C SER A 24 -18.35 -4.09 -4.15
N VAL A 25 -17.92 -5.34 -4.04
CA VAL A 25 -17.81 -6.24 -5.18
C VAL A 25 -18.44 -7.57 -4.82
N ASP A 26 -18.99 -8.23 -5.83
CA ASP A 26 -19.50 -9.58 -5.70
C ASP A 26 -18.49 -10.55 -6.29
N CYS A 27 -17.83 -11.30 -5.43
CA CYS A 27 -16.90 -12.33 -5.84
C CYS A 27 -17.70 -13.57 -6.24
N ALA A 28 -17.97 -13.69 -7.53
CA ALA A 28 -18.77 -14.80 -8.05
C ALA A 28 -18.01 -16.12 -7.95
N ARG A 29 -16.67 -16.08 -8.08
CA ARG A 29 -15.83 -17.28 -7.97
C ARG A 29 -14.46 -16.89 -7.45
N VAL A 30 -13.94 -17.69 -6.53
CA VAL A 30 -12.58 -17.53 -6.02
C VAL A 30 -11.65 -18.41 -6.84
N ASP A 31 -10.71 -17.79 -7.55
CA ASP A 31 -9.71 -18.52 -8.35
C ASP A 31 -8.58 -19.05 -7.48
N GLY A 32 -8.29 -18.38 -6.38
CA GLY A 32 -7.26 -18.81 -5.43
C GLY A 32 -7.12 -17.86 -4.28
N ILE A 33 -6.55 -18.35 -3.17
CA ILE A 33 -6.24 -17.53 -2.00
C ILE A 33 -4.77 -17.72 -1.67
N THR A 34 -4.04 -16.63 -1.55
CA THR A 34 -2.63 -16.61 -1.15
C THR A 34 -2.45 -15.75 0.08
N THR A 35 -1.31 -15.87 0.74
CA THR A 35 -0.99 -15.06 1.90
C THR A 35 0.20 -14.17 1.57
N VAL A 36 0.12 -12.91 2.01
CA VAL A 36 1.19 -11.93 1.85
C VAL A 36 1.42 -11.26 3.19
N ALA A 37 2.57 -10.62 3.37
CA ALA A 37 2.84 -9.87 4.60
C ALA A 37 1.77 -8.81 4.81
N GLY A 38 1.26 -8.71 6.02
CA GLY A 38 0.20 -7.77 6.35
C GLY A 38 0.29 -7.27 7.78
N THR A 39 -0.49 -6.22 8.06
CA THR A 39 -0.58 -5.61 9.38
C THR A 39 -2.04 -5.49 9.75
N SER A 40 -2.39 -5.85 10.98
CA SER A 40 -3.76 -5.71 11.47
C SER A 40 -4.09 -4.25 11.75
N GLU A 41 -5.37 -3.97 11.94
CA GLU A 41 -5.84 -2.64 12.35
C GLU A 41 -5.18 -2.18 13.64
N ARG A 42 -4.81 -3.11 14.51
CA ARG A 42 -4.13 -2.81 15.78
C ARG A 42 -2.61 -2.71 15.66
N GLY A 43 -2.07 -2.84 14.45
CA GLY A 43 -0.64 -2.73 14.22
C GLY A 43 0.13 -4.03 14.39
N GLU A 44 -0.53 -5.16 14.58
CA GLU A 44 0.13 -6.45 14.71
C GLU A 44 0.63 -6.94 13.35
N LYS A 45 1.78 -7.58 13.35
CA LYS A 45 2.37 -8.13 12.12
C LYS A 45 1.95 -9.58 11.93
N GLY A 46 1.65 -9.93 10.70
CA GLY A 46 1.24 -11.27 10.30
C GLY A 46 1.06 -11.33 8.80
N VAL A 47 -0.03 -11.95 8.35
CA VAL A 47 -0.32 -12.08 6.93
C VAL A 47 -1.69 -11.54 6.59
N ALA A 48 -1.83 -11.03 5.38
CA ALA A 48 -3.10 -10.73 4.77
C ALA A 48 -3.50 -11.91 3.88
N GLN A 49 -4.73 -12.36 4.02
CA GLN A 49 -5.29 -13.40 3.17
C GLN A 49 -5.81 -12.72 1.91
N ARG A 50 -5.19 -13.01 0.79
CA ARG A 50 -5.48 -12.34 -0.49
C ARG A 50 -6.16 -13.31 -1.45
N ALA A 51 -7.35 -12.95 -1.87
CA ALA A 51 -8.11 -13.75 -2.83
C ALA A 51 -8.05 -13.12 -4.22
N THR A 52 -7.93 -13.96 -5.23
CA THR A 52 -8.15 -13.56 -6.61
C THR A 52 -9.57 -13.98 -6.96
N CYS A 53 -10.42 -13.00 -7.22
CA CYS A 53 -11.83 -13.21 -7.46
C CYS A 53 -12.19 -12.94 -8.91
N ARG A 54 -13.10 -13.73 -9.42
CA ARG A 54 -13.77 -13.41 -10.68
C ARG A 54 -15.12 -12.80 -10.35
N LEU A 55 -15.31 -11.58 -10.84
CA LEU A 55 -16.55 -10.84 -10.60
C LEU A 55 -17.66 -11.32 -11.52
N GLY A 56 -18.91 -10.97 -11.21
CA GLY A 56 -20.04 -11.32 -12.05
C GLY A 56 -19.95 -10.81 -13.48
N SER A 57 -19.18 -9.73 -13.69
CA SER A 57 -18.93 -9.17 -15.02
C SER A 57 -17.90 -9.96 -15.84
N GLY A 58 -17.20 -10.93 -15.23
CA GLY A 58 -16.10 -11.66 -15.85
C GLY A 58 -14.74 -11.08 -15.59
N GLU A 59 -14.67 -9.92 -14.98
CA GLU A 59 -13.39 -9.27 -14.61
C GLU A 59 -12.78 -9.94 -13.38
N SER A 60 -11.46 -9.85 -13.26
CA SER A 60 -10.75 -10.34 -12.08
C SER A 60 -10.49 -9.20 -11.13
N ALA A 61 -10.57 -9.48 -9.82
CA ALA A 61 -10.25 -8.52 -8.79
C ALA A 61 -9.42 -9.21 -7.70
N THR A 62 -8.50 -8.46 -7.10
CA THR A 62 -7.72 -8.92 -5.96
C THR A 62 -8.31 -8.30 -4.71
N ILE A 63 -8.61 -9.14 -3.72
CA ILE A 63 -9.26 -8.70 -2.49
C ILE A 63 -8.44 -9.21 -1.31
N ASP A 64 -8.04 -8.28 -0.45
CA ASP A 64 -7.42 -8.63 0.83
C ASP A 64 -8.55 -8.86 1.83
N LEU A 65 -8.77 -10.12 2.17
CA LEU A 65 -9.93 -10.56 2.95
C LEU A 65 -9.84 -10.18 4.42
N GLY A 66 -8.64 -10.13 4.96
CA GLY A 66 -8.42 -9.82 6.35
C GLY A 66 -7.05 -10.28 6.82
N PHE A 67 -6.79 -10.05 8.11
CA PHE A 67 -5.52 -10.35 8.76
C PHE A 67 -5.58 -11.68 9.47
N SER A 68 -4.49 -12.43 9.42
CA SER A 68 -4.32 -13.67 10.16
C SER A 68 -2.89 -13.77 10.66
N ARG A 69 -2.70 -14.33 11.84
CA ARG A 69 -1.36 -14.69 12.32
C ARG A 69 -0.90 -16.02 11.75
N ASP A 70 -1.87 -16.89 11.45
CA ASP A 70 -1.60 -18.18 10.82
C ASP A 70 -1.38 -17.95 9.31
N PRO A 71 -0.22 -18.34 8.77
CA PRO A 71 0.07 -18.16 7.35
C PRO A 71 -0.71 -19.10 6.43
N ALA A 72 -1.44 -20.05 6.96
CA ALA A 72 -2.19 -20.99 6.12
C ALA A 72 -3.35 -20.28 5.42
N PRO A 73 -3.58 -20.52 4.12
CA PRO A 73 -4.72 -19.93 3.43
C PRO A 73 -6.05 -20.38 4.04
N VAL A 74 -6.98 -19.42 4.14
CA VAL A 74 -8.33 -19.73 4.63
C VAL A 74 -9.19 -20.26 3.51
N SER A 75 -10.30 -20.90 3.85
CA SER A 75 -11.33 -21.30 2.89
C SER A 75 -12.39 -20.22 2.78
N TRP A 76 -12.64 -19.79 1.55
CA TRP A 76 -13.68 -18.81 1.27
C TRP A 76 -14.14 -19.00 -0.17
N ASP A 77 -15.43 -19.12 -0.37
CA ASP A 77 -16.01 -19.48 -1.66
C ASP A 77 -16.50 -18.28 -2.47
N GLY A 78 -16.37 -17.10 -1.94
CA GLY A 78 -16.81 -15.89 -2.60
C GLY A 78 -17.96 -15.22 -1.86
N GLY A 79 -18.55 -14.22 -2.48
CA GLY A 79 -19.66 -13.46 -1.94
C GLY A 79 -19.43 -11.96 -2.04
N MET A 80 -20.32 -11.19 -1.44
CA MET A 80 -20.23 -9.74 -1.43
C MET A 80 -19.16 -9.29 -0.44
N VAL A 81 -18.25 -8.42 -0.91
CA VAL A 81 -17.20 -7.83 -0.09
C VAL A 81 -17.30 -6.32 -0.17
N ARG A 82 -17.28 -5.68 0.97
CA ARG A 82 -17.17 -4.22 1.10
C ARG A 82 -15.77 -3.87 1.53
N GLY A 83 -15.18 -2.90 0.88
CA GLY A 83 -13.83 -2.52 1.20
C GLY A 83 -13.42 -1.19 0.63
N THR A 84 -12.14 -0.90 0.76
CA THR A 84 -11.50 0.32 0.27
C THR A 84 -10.55 -0.05 -0.86
N ILE A 85 -10.57 0.74 -1.93
CA ILE A 85 -9.69 0.53 -3.07
C ILE A 85 -8.31 1.05 -2.72
N ALA A 86 -7.32 0.16 -2.73
CA ALA A 86 -5.92 0.47 -2.46
C ALA A 86 -5.15 0.67 -3.77
N PRO A 87 -3.91 1.23 -3.71
CA PRO A 87 -3.06 1.32 -4.88
C PRO A 87 -2.88 -0.02 -5.58
N GLY A 88 -2.91 -0.01 -6.91
CA GLY A 88 -2.88 -1.23 -7.72
C GLY A 88 -4.25 -1.83 -7.99
N GLY A 89 -5.32 -1.20 -7.49
CA GLY A 89 -6.69 -1.66 -7.72
C GLY A 89 -7.15 -2.77 -6.79
N ARG A 90 -6.34 -3.13 -5.82
CA ARG A 90 -6.67 -4.14 -4.83
C ARG A 90 -7.71 -3.60 -3.84
N ILE A 91 -8.62 -4.46 -3.42
CA ILE A 91 -9.65 -4.09 -2.45
C ILE A 91 -9.26 -4.65 -1.08
N VAL A 92 -9.24 -3.78 -0.07
CA VAL A 92 -8.99 -4.18 1.32
C VAL A 92 -10.34 -4.24 2.02
N ALA A 93 -10.75 -5.42 2.46
CA ALA A 93 -12.06 -5.61 3.08
C ALA A 93 -12.19 -4.77 4.36
N SER A 94 -13.23 -3.95 4.44
CA SER A 94 -13.55 -3.16 5.64
C SER A 94 -14.14 -4.06 6.72
N GLU A 95 -14.92 -5.05 6.30
CA GLU A 95 -15.48 -6.06 7.17
C GLU A 95 -14.80 -7.38 6.83
N PRO A 96 -13.98 -7.94 7.75
CA PRO A 96 -13.25 -9.17 7.44
C PRO A 96 -14.19 -10.32 7.15
N VAL A 97 -13.78 -11.17 6.23
CA VAL A 97 -14.52 -12.38 5.89
C VAL A 97 -13.77 -13.61 6.39
N ALA A 98 -14.43 -14.75 6.40
CA ALA A 98 -13.84 -16.05 6.78
C ALA A 98 -13.25 -16.06 8.21
N GLY A 99 -13.80 -15.25 9.12
CA GLY A 99 -13.36 -15.20 10.52
C GLY A 99 -12.03 -14.49 10.75
N LEU A 100 -11.55 -13.74 9.77
CA LEU A 100 -10.30 -13.01 9.87
C LEU A 100 -10.46 -11.72 10.66
N GLU A 101 -9.32 -11.16 11.12
CA GLU A 101 -9.29 -9.86 11.79
C GLU A 101 -9.19 -8.73 10.77
N PRO A 102 -9.57 -7.49 11.14
CA PRO A 102 -9.45 -6.35 10.23
C PRO A 102 -7.99 -6.03 9.91
N LEU A 103 -7.73 -5.74 8.63
CA LEU A 103 -6.45 -5.20 8.19
C LEU A 103 -6.40 -3.69 8.42
N ALA A 104 -5.18 -3.15 8.53
CA ALA A 104 -4.98 -1.72 8.55
C ALA A 104 -5.52 -1.12 7.25
N SER A 105 -6.27 -0.03 7.36
CA SER A 105 -6.81 0.65 6.20
C SER A 105 -5.69 1.31 5.40
N PRO A 106 -5.78 1.32 4.05
CA PRO A 106 -4.82 2.07 3.25
C PRO A 106 -4.82 3.54 3.64
N ASP A 107 -3.62 4.08 3.86
CA ASP A 107 -3.45 5.48 4.24
C ASP A 107 -2.65 6.20 3.17
N PRO A 108 -3.25 7.17 2.45
CA PRO A 108 -2.55 7.89 1.40
C PRO A 108 -1.38 8.73 1.92
N ARG A 109 -1.35 9.04 3.22
CA ARG A 109 -0.28 9.83 3.80
C ARG A 109 1.03 9.06 3.95
N ASP A 110 0.98 7.74 4.00
CA ASP A 110 2.18 6.92 4.20
C ASP A 110 3.06 6.86 2.96
N LEU A 111 2.47 6.85 1.78
CA LEU A 111 3.20 6.70 0.53
C LEU A 111 4.10 7.90 0.20
N PRO A 112 3.59 9.16 0.23
CA PRO A 112 4.43 10.31 -0.06
C PRO A 112 5.53 10.52 0.99
N ASN A 113 5.25 10.23 2.25
CA ASN A 113 6.19 10.47 3.34
C ASN A 113 7.48 9.67 3.17
N ASN A 114 7.39 8.42 2.73
CA ASN A 114 8.57 7.59 2.52
C ASN A 114 9.47 8.16 1.44
N HIS A 115 8.89 8.62 0.34
CA HIS A 115 9.65 9.21 -0.75
C HIS A 115 10.29 10.53 -0.37
N LEU A 116 9.57 11.39 0.35
CA LEU A 116 10.09 12.67 0.79
C LEU A 116 11.23 12.51 1.79
N ALA A 117 11.08 11.60 2.74
CA ALA A 117 12.12 11.35 3.73
C ALA A 117 13.40 10.83 3.06
N TYR A 118 13.25 9.93 2.10
CA TYR A 118 14.38 9.36 1.37
C TYR A 118 15.08 10.42 0.52
N ALA A 119 14.32 11.23 -0.21
CA ALA A 119 14.87 12.30 -1.02
C ALA A 119 15.57 13.35 -0.16
N GLY A 120 15.00 13.71 1.00
CA GLY A 120 15.60 14.63 1.94
C GLY A 120 16.92 14.14 2.50
N GLN A 121 17.01 12.85 2.78
CA GLN A 121 18.24 12.22 3.26
C GLN A 121 19.37 12.33 2.22
N TRP A 122 19.08 12.04 0.97
CA TRP A 122 20.06 12.15 -0.11
C TRP A 122 20.51 13.60 -0.32
N PHE A 123 19.57 14.52 -0.29
CA PHE A 123 19.88 15.94 -0.40
C PHE A 123 20.80 16.41 0.72
N PHE A 124 20.55 15.97 1.95
CA PHE A 124 21.36 16.29 3.10
C PHE A 124 22.80 15.77 2.94
N PHE A 125 22.96 14.54 2.48
CA PHE A 125 24.27 13.97 2.23
C PHE A 125 25.01 14.73 1.13
N ALA A 126 24.35 15.11 0.07
CA ALA A 126 24.97 15.87 -1.01
C ALA A 126 25.42 17.24 -0.53
N LEU A 127 24.62 17.93 0.27
CA LEU A 127 24.97 19.21 0.84
C LEU A 127 26.16 19.11 1.78
N THR A 128 26.20 18.09 2.63
CA THR A 128 27.30 17.84 3.54
C THR A 128 28.60 17.61 2.76
N GLY A 129 28.55 16.79 1.72
CA GLY A 129 29.71 16.56 0.87
C GLY A 129 30.23 17.83 0.20
N LEU A 130 29.31 18.67 -0.27
CA LEU A 130 29.67 19.95 -0.88
C LEU A 130 30.37 20.89 0.12
N VAL A 131 29.83 20.98 1.34
CA VAL A 131 30.44 21.82 2.39
C VAL A 131 31.86 21.35 2.71
N ILE A 132 32.05 20.05 2.88
CA ILE A 132 33.35 19.47 3.16
C ILE A 132 34.34 19.80 2.02
N TYR A 133 33.89 19.65 0.78
CA TYR A 133 34.70 19.93 -0.39
C TYR A 133 35.17 21.39 -0.44
N VAL A 134 34.24 22.32 -0.22
CA VAL A 134 34.52 23.75 -0.22
C VAL A 134 35.55 24.11 0.89
N LEU A 135 35.37 23.55 2.11
CA LEU A 135 36.29 23.79 3.21
C LEU A 135 37.67 23.21 2.91
N ALA A 136 37.74 22.05 2.29
CA ALA A 136 39.03 21.46 1.90
C ALA A 136 39.76 22.33 0.87
N LEU A 137 39.02 22.87 -0.11
CA LEU A 137 39.60 23.80 -1.08
C LEU A 137 40.11 25.09 -0.42
N ARG A 138 39.39 25.65 0.52
CA ARG A 138 39.80 26.84 1.24
C ARG A 138 41.06 26.59 2.05
N ARG A 139 41.15 25.44 2.71
CA ARG A 139 42.36 25.06 3.46
C ARG A 139 43.58 24.96 2.56
N LYS A 140 43.40 24.32 1.40
CA LYS A 140 44.48 24.18 0.42
C LYS A 140 44.91 25.53 -0.12
N ALA A 141 43.99 26.41 -0.42
CA ALA A 141 44.34 27.76 -0.90
C ALA A 141 45.05 28.57 0.17
N THR A 142 44.64 28.49 1.42
CA THR A 142 45.29 29.17 2.54
C THR A 142 46.72 28.68 2.74
N ARG A 143 46.97 27.38 2.65
CA ARG A 143 48.31 26.82 2.77
C ARG A 143 49.22 27.29 1.63
N ALA A 144 48.68 27.32 0.41
CA ALA A 144 49.45 27.79 -0.73
C ALA A 144 49.83 29.28 -0.59
N ARG A 145 49.00 30.11 0.02
CA ARG A 145 49.32 31.51 0.27
C ARG A 145 50.31 31.71 1.39
N ALA A 146 50.36 30.82 2.36
CA ALA A 146 51.27 30.91 3.50
C ALA A 146 52.71 30.55 3.11
N ASP A 147 52.86 29.73 2.10
CA ASP A 147 54.17 29.36 1.57
C ASP A 147 54.63 30.39 0.53
#